data_0689177d4304b9116c0bf1da9dfc5ef3
#
_entry.id   0689177d4304b9116c0bf1da9dfc5ef3
#
_cell.length_a   1.000
_cell.length_b   1.000
_cell.length_c   1.000
_cell.angle_alpha   90.00
_cell.angle_beta   90.00
_cell.angle_gamma   90.00
#
_symmetry.space_group_name_H-M   'P 1'
#
loop_
_entity.id
_entity.type
_entity.pdbx_description
1 polymer ?
#
loop_
_entity_poly.entity_id
_entity_poly.type
_entity_poly.pdbx_seq_one_letter_code
_entity_poly.pdbx_strand_id
1 'polypeptide(L)'
;MMPLYLLGALAMSLCIAGLIEFQLHNRSLSSIPLRIHVNGTRGKSSVTRLVAAGLREGGLKTFAKTTGTAPRVIDPEGKDRIIHRLRLPSIGEQVRLLRYFASEKPDAVVIECMAVQPQYQWIAEHQMIKSHIGVITNVRPDHLEEMGPTEEDVAYSLCNTIPNEALLITAEDQKPDILKAVAKQNNSQVVCSDPTSVSQKEIDLFTYIEHRSNVAIAIDVCEKAGIDRQTALNGMHKVKPDVGALVVWDLMIKESTYKFVNGMAANDPVSTLGIWNSINDRYGLGKKTCIFFNSREDR
;
A
#
# COMPACT_ATOMS: atom_id res chain seq x y z
N MET A 1 -21.25 23.47 43.18
CA MET A 1 -22.09 22.43 42.51
C MET A 1 -22.26 22.70 41.01
N MET A 2 -22.57 23.93 40.58
CA MET A 2 -22.73 24.29 39.14
C MET A 2 -21.55 23.84 38.21
N PRO A 3 -20.23 23.99 38.59
CA PRO A 3 -19.13 23.53 37.74
C PRO A 3 -19.11 22.03 37.51
N LEU A 4 -19.55 21.24 38.49
CA LEU A 4 -19.55 19.77 38.38
C LEU A 4 -20.63 19.27 37.40
N TYR A 5 -21.82 19.89 37.43
CA TYR A 5 -22.87 19.57 36.46
C TYR A 5 -22.49 19.96 35.03
N LEU A 6 -21.79 21.09 34.84
CA LEU A 6 -21.27 21.50 33.53
C LEU A 6 -20.24 20.54 32.99
N LEU A 7 -19.30 20.11 33.84
CA LEU A 7 -18.28 19.12 33.48
C LEU A 7 -18.95 17.78 33.10
N GLY A 8 -19.91 17.31 33.87
CA GLY A 8 -20.68 16.10 33.59
C GLY A 8 -21.45 16.19 32.27
N ALA A 9 -22.12 17.31 32.00
CA ALA A 9 -22.81 17.52 30.73
C ALA A 9 -21.86 17.55 29.54
N LEU A 10 -20.69 18.18 29.65
CA LEU A 10 -19.66 18.20 28.63
C LEU A 10 -19.12 16.79 28.36
N ALA A 11 -18.79 16.05 29.42
CA ALA A 11 -18.30 14.66 29.27
C ALA A 11 -19.37 13.78 28.59
N MET A 12 -20.63 13.90 29.00
CA MET A 12 -21.74 13.17 28.39
C MET A 12 -21.91 13.52 26.88
N SER A 13 -21.86 14.83 26.56
CA SER A 13 -21.96 15.26 25.15
C SER A 13 -20.82 14.72 24.28
N LEU A 14 -19.58 14.68 24.80
CA LEU A 14 -18.42 14.08 24.11
C LEU A 14 -18.60 12.58 23.93
N CYS A 15 -19.08 11.85 24.93
CA CYS A 15 -19.37 10.41 24.82
C CYS A 15 -20.45 10.15 23.75
N ILE A 16 -21.54 10.93 23.76
CA ILE A 16 -22.60 10.78 22.76
C ILE A 16 -22.05 11.08 21.35
N ALA A 17 -21.29 12.15 21.18
CA ALA A 17 -20.66 12.48 19.90
C ALA A 17 -19.72 11.35 19.41
N GLY A 18 -18.90 10.79 20.31
CA GLY A 18 -18.03 9.67 20.00
C GLY A 18 -18.81 8.41 19.59
N LEU A 19 -19.90 8.08 20.28
CA LEU A 19 -20.79 6.97 19.92
C LEU A 19 -21.44 7.16 18.55
N ILE A 20 -21.91 8.38 18.26
CA ILE A 20 -22.49 8.70 16.95
C ILE A 20 -21.42 8.54 15.85
N GLU A 21 -20.22 9.08 16.07
CA GLU A 21 -19.14 8.97 15.10
C GLU A 21 -18.74 7.51 14.85
N PHE A 22 -18.64 6.72 15.90
CA PHE A 22 -18.36 5.28 15.82
C PHE A 22 -19.44 4.53 15.02
N GLN A 23 -20.73 4.82 15.28
CA GLN A 23 -21.84 4.20 14.54
C GLN A 23 -21.84 4.61 13.07
N LEU A 24 -21.60 5.89 12.77
CA LEU A 24 -21.52 6.38 11.40
C LEU A 24 -20.35 5.75 10.65
N HIS A 25 -19.21 5.58 11.32
CA HIS A 25 -18.05 4.90 10.73
C HIS A 25 -18.36 3.44 10.42
N ASN A 26 -18.91 2.68 11.37
CA ASN A 26 -19.27 1.29 11.15
C ASN A 26 -20.31 1.12 10.01
N ARG A 27 -21.31 2.03 9.90
CA ARG A 27 -22.24 2.04 8.77
C ARG A 27 -21.52 2.27 7.44
N SER A 28 -20.54 3.18 7.41
CA SER A 28 -19.73 3.42 6.21
C SER A 28 -18.94 2.17 5.83
N LEU A 29 -18.32 1.49 6.79
CA LEU A 29 -17.60 0.23 6.54
C LEU A 29 -18.52 -0.86 6.00
N SER A 30 -19.70 -1.03 6.61
CA SER A 30 -20.68 -2.06 6.19
C SER A 30 -21.24 -1.82 4.78
N SER A 31 -21.19 -0.58 4.29
CA SER A 31 -21.64 -0.23 2.94
C SER A 31 -20.58 -0.44 1.86
N ILE A 32 -19.36 -0.79 2.22
CA ILE A 32 -18.27 -1.10 1.28
C ILE A 32 -18.08 -2.61 1.21
N PRO A 33 -18.50 -3.29 0.13
CA PRO A 33 -18.50 -4.75 0.04
C PRO A 33 -17.11 -5.38 0.17
N LEU A 34 -16.10 -4.78 -0.46
CA LEU A 34 -14.72 -5.28 -0.42
C LEU A 34 -13.76 -4.20 0.08
N ARG A 35 -13.08 -4.47 1.18
CA ARG A 35 -12.04 -3.60 1.76
C ARG A 35 -10.71 -4.35 1.76
N ILE A 36 -9.69 -3.75 1.17
CA ILE A 36 -8.34 -4.29 1.05
C ILE A 36 -7.38 -3.32 1.72
N HIS A 37 -6.55 -3.81 2.65
CA HIS A 37 -5.55 -3.02 3.35
C HIS A 37 -4.15 -3.50 3.00
N VAL A 38 -3.33 -2.62 2.44
CA VAL A 38 -1.99 -2.95 1.94
C VAL A 38 -0.93 -2.34 2.85
N ASN A 39 -0.13 -3.20 3.48
CA ASN A 39 1.02 -2.83 4.29
C ASN A 39 2.29 -3.57 3.80
N GLY A 40 3.41 -3.36 4.48
CA GLY A 40 4.73 -3.89 4.17
C GLY A 40 5.80 -2.81 4.15
N THR A 41 7.03 -3.16 3.97
CA THR A 41 8.13 -2.19 3.95
C THR A 41 8.28 -1.53 2.58
N ARG A 42 8.27 -2.29 1.49
CA ARG A 42 8.42 -1.80 0.12
C ARG A 42 7.26 -2.25 -0.76
N GLY A 43 6.95 -1.48 -1.79
CA GLY A 43 5.96 -1.85 -2.81
C GLY A 43 4.50 -1.56 -2.46
N LYS A 44 4.19 -1.02 -1.28
CA LYS A 44 2.80 -0.71 -0.85
C LYS A 44 2.00 0.08 -1.88
N SER A 45 2.54 1.21 -2.33
CA SER A 45 1.85 2.07 -3.32
C SER A 45 1.68 1.38 -4.66
N SER A 46 2.70 0.64 -5.13
CA SER A 46 2.62 -0.16 -6.36
C SER A 46 1.50 -1.20 -6.26
N VAL A 47 1.52 -2.05 -5.23
CA VAL A 47 0.49 -3.08 -5.02
C VAL A 47 -0.91 -2.47 -4.90
N THR A 48 -1.06 -1.38 -4.14
CA THR A 48 -2.34 -0.66 -4.02
C THR A 48 -2.87 -0.22 -5.39
N ARG A 49 -2.01 0.32 -6.25
CA ARG A 49 -2.37 0.76 -7.61
C ARG A 49 -2.70 -0.40 -8.53
N LEU A 50 -1.87 -1.45 -8.50
CA LEU A 50 -2.05 -2.66 -9.32
C LEU A 50 -3.36 -3.36 -8.99
N VAL A 51 -3.62 -3.62 -7.70
CA VAL A 51 -4.87 -4.23 -7.23
C VAL A 51 -6.07 -3.40 -7.67
N ALA A 52 -6.06 -2.10 -7.40
CA ALA A 52 -7.18 -1.25 -7.75
C ALA A 52 -7.43 -1.19 -9.26
N ALA A 53 -6.38 -1.24 -10.07
CA ALA A 53 -6.52 -1.25 -11.53
C ALA A 53 -7.06 -2.59 -12.04
N GLY A 54 -6.59 -3.72 -11.50
CA GLY A 54 -7.12 -5.05 -11.83
C GLY A 54 -8.60 -5.17 -11.49
N LEU A 55 -9.01 -4.70 -10.30
CA LEU A 55 -10.42 -4.71 -9.88
C LEU A 55 -11.29 -3.83 -10.80
N ARG A 56 -10.81 -2.63 -11.18
CA ARG A 56 -11.53 -1.75 -12.13
C ARG A 56 -11.68 -2.37 -13.50
N GLU A 57 -10.62 -3.00 -14.01
CA GLU A 57 -10.71 -3.70 -15.32
C GLU A 57 -11.72 -4.85 -15.29
N GLY A 58 -11.86 -5.50 -14.12
CA GLY A 58 -12.90 -6.49 -13.85
C GLY A 58 -14.30 -5.90 -13.63
N GLY A 59 -14.48 -4.59 -13.83
CA GLY A 59 -15.79 -3.92 -13.76
C GLY A 59 -16.20 -3.45 -12.35
N LEU A 60 -15.36 -3.60 -11.32
CA LEU A 60 -15.69 -3.14 -9.98
C LEU A 60 -15.43 -1.63 -9.82
N LYS A 61 -16.42 -0.90 -9.31
CA LYS A 61 -16.26 0.51 -8.92
C LYS A 61 -15.29 0.62 -7.74
N THR A 62 -14.01 0.84 -8.04
CA THR A 62 -12.92 0.73 -7.05
C THR A 62 -12.24 2.07 -6.80
N PHE A 63 -12.25 2.52 -5.54
CA PHE A 63 -11.39 3.60 -5.06
C PHE A 63 -10.11 3.04 -4.48
N ALA A 64 -9.01 3.81 -4.59
CA ALA A 64 -7.78 3.49 -3.90
C ALA A 64 -7.19 4.73 -3.21
N LYS A 65 -6.39 4.48 -2.17
CA LYS A 65 -5.63 5.53 -1.49
C LYS A 65 -4.19 5.10 -1.33
N THR A 66 -3.26 5.89 -1.86
CA THR A 66 -1.81 5.70 -1.68
C THR A 66 -1.24 6.75 -0.73
N THR A 67 -0.08 6.43 -0.12
CA THR A 67 0.59 7.30 0.85
C THR A 67 1.97 7.75 0.41
N GLY A 68 2.56 7.11 -0.60
CA GLY A 68 3.92 7.30 -1.13
C GLY A 68 4.50 8.72 -1.04
N THR A 69 5.19 9.18 -2.06
CA THR A 69 5.84 10.52 -2.09
C THR A 69 4.82 11.66 -1.90
N ALA A 70 3.60 11.49 -2.41
CA ALA A 70 2.48 12.38 -2.14
C ALA A 70 1.21 11.53 -1.95
N PRO A 71 0.44 11.73 -0.87
CA PRO A 71 -0.78 10.97 -0.65
C PRO A 71 -1.81 11.27 -1.74
N ARG A 72 -2.42 10.21 -2.28
CA ARG A 72 -3.37 10.33 -3.40
C ARG A 72 -4.61 9.48 -3.16
N VAL A 73 -5.73 9.98 -3.64
CA VAL A 73 -6.92 9.19 -3.92
C VAL A 73 -6.93 8.89 -5.41
N ILE A 74 -7.21 7.65 -5.76
CA ILE A 74 -7.42 7.19 -7.13
C ILE A 74 -8.91 6.85 -7.25
N ASP A 75 -9.61 7.55 -8.11
CA ASP A 75 -11.05 7.37 -8.33
C ASP A 75 -11.37 6.14 -9.20
N PRO A 76 -12.65 5.77 -9.35
CA PRO A 76 -13.03 4.61 -10.17
C PRO A 76 -12.65 4.72 -11.65
N GLU A 77 -12.44 5.92 -12.15
CA GLU A 77 -11.94 6.17 -13.53
C GLU A 77 -10.41 6.07 -13.61
N GLY A 78 -9.73 5.79 -12.49
CA GLY A 78 -8.26 5.68 -12.42
C GLY A 78 -7.54 7.03 -12.41
N LYS A 79 -8.24 8.13 -12.10
CA LYS A 79 -7.62 9.46 -12.02
C LYS A 79 -7.04 9.70 -10.64
N ASP A 80 -5.79 10.12 -10.60
CA ASP A 80 -5.08 10.50 -9.38
C ASP A 80 -5.45 11.90 -8.94
N ARG A 81 -5.82 12.03 -7.65
CA ARG A 81 -6.05 13.30 -6.98
C ARG A 81 -5.19 13.41 -5.75
N ILE A 82 -4.38 14.46 -5.65
CA ILE A 82 -3.53 14.71 -4.48
C ILE A 82 -4.39 15.05 -3.28
N ILE A 83 -4.09 14.45 -2.13
CA ILE A 83 -4.68 14.81 -0.85
C ILE A 83 -3.91 15.99 -0.28
N HIS A 84 -4.49 17.18 -0.35
CA HIS A 84 -3.90 18.35 0.26
C HIS A 84 -4.12 18.34 1.78
N ARG A 85 -3.05 18.25 2.55
CA ARG A 85 -3.08 18.25 4.01
C ARG A 85 -2.79 19.65 4.54
N LEU A 86 -3.71 20.19 5.32
CA LEU A 86 -3.51 21.46 6.05
C LEU A 86 -2.84 21.25 7.41
N ARG A 87 -2.67 19.99 7.83
CA ARG A 87 -2.07 19.58 9.11
C ARG A 87 -1.12 18.40 8.89
N LEU A 88 -0.38 18.03 9.92
CA LEU A 88 0.46 16.83 9.90
C LEU A 88 -0.36 15.58 9.56
N PRO A 89 0.27 14.55 8.96
CA PRO A 89 -0.36 13.28 8.66
C PRO A 89 -1.00 12.67 9.91
N SER A 90 -2.22 12.16 9.78
CA SER A 90 -2.93 11.50 10.87
C SER A 90 -3.69 10.29 10.32
N ILE A 91 -3.65 9.17 11.04
CA ILE A 91 -4.41 7.96 10.69
C ILE A 91 -5.92 8.23 10.63
N GLY A 92 -6.44 9.22 11.37
CA GLY A 92 -7.82 9.67 11.30
C GLY A 92 -8.27 10.17 9.92
N GLU A 93 -7.33 10.48 9.01
CA GLU A 93 -7.61 10.75 7.60
C GLU A 93 -8.37 9.59 6.94
N GLN A 94 -8.05 8.36 7.32
CA GLN A 94 -8.66 7.15 6.75
C GLN A 94 -10.16 7.06 7.05
N VAL A 95 -10.59 7.45 8.25
CA VAL A 95 -12.02 7.47 8.63
C VAL A 95 -12.81 8.41 7.72
N ARG A 96 -12.25 9.61 7.46
CA ARG A 96 -12.90 10.59 6.57
C ARG A 96 -12.97 10.12 5.13
N LEU A 97 -11.88 9.52 4.63
CA LEU A 97 -11.82 8.99 3.27
C LEU A 97 -12.76 7.79 3.09
N LEU A 98 -12.82 6.88 4.06
CA LEU A 98 -13.75 5.74 4.01
C LEU A 98 -15.21 6.20 4.02
N ARG A 99 -15.54 7.25 4.79
CA ARG A 99 -16.88 7.86 4.77
C ARG A 99 -17.19 8.49 3.41
N TYR A 100 -16.23 9.19 2.82
CA TYR A 100 -16.38 9.75 1.48
C TYR A 100 -16.55 8.62 0.44
N PHE A 101 -15.69 7.58 0.46
CA PHE A 101 -15.84 6.46 -0.46
C PHE A 101 -17.20 5.76 -0.30
N ALA A 102 -17.62 5.51 0.93
CA ALA A 102 -18.92 4.89 1.21
C ALA A 102 -20.10 5.70 0.63
N SER A 103 -20.03 7.04 0.64
CA SER A 103 -21.07 7.89 0.02
C SER A 103 -21.14 7.73 -1.49
N GLU A 104 -20.05 7.34 -2.13
CA GLU A 104 -19.96 7.06 -3.57
C GLU A 104 -20.42 5.63 -3.95
N LYS A 105 -20.77 4.79 -2.97
CA LYS A 105 -21.21 3.41 -3.15
C LYS A 105 -20.24 2.60 -4.03
N PRO A 106 -18.99 2.40 -3.60
CA PRO A 106 -18.02 1.58 -4.32
C PRO A 106 -18.33 0.10 -4.12
N ASP A 107 -17.83 -0.74 -5.06
CA ASP A 107 -17.77 -2.19 -4.88
C ASP A 107 -16.53 -2.58 -4.06
N ALA A 108 -15.42 -1.86 -4.23
CA ALA A 108 -14.18 -2.11 -3.53
C ALA A 108 -13.42 -0.83 -3.15
N VAL A 109 -12.67 -0.91 -2.06
CA VAL A 109 -11.65 0.10 -1.69
C VAL A 109 -10.33 -0.57 -1.38
N VAL A 110 -9.22 0.03 -1.84
CA VAL A 110 -7.85 -0.43 -1.60
C VAL A 110 -7.10 0.68 -0.87
N ILE A 111 -6.72 0.42 0.38
CA ILE A 111 -6.10 1.41 1.25
C ILE A 111 -4.67 1.02 1.56
N GLU A 112 -3.71 1.89 1.23
CA GLU A 112 -2.34 1.75 1.69
C GLU A 112 -2.22 2.20 3.14
N CYS A 113 -1.57 1.38 3.97
CA CYS A 113 -1.26 1.70 5.36
C CYS A 113 -0.30 2.90 5.42
N MET A 114 -0.67 3.92 6.17
CA MET A 114 0.15 5.10 6.40
C MET A 114 0.82 5.10 7.78
N ALA A 115 0.45 4.17 8.64
CA ALA A 115 0.96 4.08 9.99
C ALA A 115 2.35 3.42 9.98
N VAL A 116 3.27 3.97 10.75
CA VAL A 116 4.60 3.39 10.98
C VAL A 116 4.63 2.70 12.34
N GLN A 117 4.19 3.38 13.40
CA GLN A 117 4.18 2.81 14.74
C GLN A 117 3.20 1.63 14.87
N PRO A 118 3.59 0.53 15.54
CA PRO A 118 2.79 -0.70 15.64
C PRO A 118 1.36 -0.47 16.14
N GLN A 119 1.20 0.34 17.17
CA GLN A 119 -0.12 0.68 17.74
C GLN A 119 -1.04 1.38 16.73
N TYR A 120 -0.50 2.25 15.88
CA TYR A 120 -1.30 2.93 14.86
C TYR A 120 -1.60 2.02 13.66
N GLN A 121 -0.72 1.07 13.35
CA GLN A 121 -0.99 0.01 12.38
C GLN A 121 -2.18 -0.84 12.85
N TRP A 122 -2.16 -1.26 14.12
CA TRP A 122 -3.27 -2.02 14.73
C TRP A 122 -4.58 -1.24 14.71
N ILE A 123 -4.56 0.03 15.12
CA ILE A 123 -5.76 0.89 15.11
C ILE A 123 -6.27 1.06 13.67
N ALA A 124 -5.36 1.28 12.69
CA ALA A 124 -5.74 1.44 11.30
C ALA A 124 -6.48 0.21 10.76
N GLU A 125 -5.99 -0.99 11.04
CA GLU A 125 -6.65 -2.22 10.61
C GLU A 125 -7.90 -2.50 11.43
N HIS A 126 -7.78 -2.66 12.75
CA HIS A 126 -8.82 -3.27 13.58
C HIS A 126 -9.94 -2.30 14.00
N GLN A 127 -9.69 -0.98 13.92
CA GLN A 127 -10.69 0.02 14.28
C GLN A 127 -11.19 0.84 13.09
N MET A 128 -10.33 1.07 12.08
CA MET A 128 -10.68 2.01 11.01
C MET A 128 -11.04 1.33 9.69
N ILE A 129 -10.33 0.27 9.26
CA ILE A 129 -10.51 -0.33 7.93
C ILE A 129 -11.28 -1.64 8.04
N LYS A 130 -10.89 -2.53 8.94
CA LYS A 130 -11.46 -3.87 9.12
C LYS A 130 -11.53 -4.59 7.79
N SER A 131 -10.37 -4.84 7.21
CA SER A 131 -10.25 -5.35 5.84
C SER A 131 -10.74 -6.80 5.71
N HIS A 132 -11.25 -7.14 4.52
CA HIS A 132 -11.56 -8.53 4.14
C HIS A 132 -10.32 -9.24 3.59
N ILE A 133 -9.39 -8.45 3.01
CA ILE A 133 -8.11 -8.92 2.53
C ILE A 133 -7.04 -7.96 3.06
N GLY A 134 -6.17 -8.48 3.93
CA GLY A 134 -4.92 -7.83 4.31
C GLY A 134 -3.82 -8.23 3.35
N VAL A 135 -2.94 -7.30 3.04
CA VAL A 135 -1.74 -7.56 2.24
C VAL A 135 -0.51 -7.10 3.02
N ILE A 136 0.49 -7.98 3.13
CA ILE A 136 1.84 -7.60 3.56
C ILE A 136 2.77 -7.90 2.40
N THR A 137 3.31 -6.85 1.78
CA THR A 137 4.11 -6.98 0.56
C THR A 137 5.43 -7.72 0.81
N ASN A 138 6.17 -7.25 1.78
CA ASN A 138 7.43 -7.84 2.25
C ASN A 138 7.82 -7.26 3.62
N VAL A 139 8.81 -7.91 4.25
CA VAL A 139 9.46 -7.48 5.50
C VAL A 139 10.93 -7.21 5.19
N ARG A 140 11.36 -5.98 5.35
CA ARG A 140 12.76 -5.54 5.19
C ARG A 140 13.07 -4.51 6.27
N PRO A 141 14.32 -4.24 6.63
CA PRO A 141 14.66 -3.16 7.54
C PRO A 141 14.11 -1.82 7.06
N ASP A 142 13.24 -1.21 7.86
CA ASP A 142 12.65 0.10 7.59
C ASP A 142 12.11 0.68 8.91
N HIS A 143 12.25 1.97 9.13
CA HIS A 143 11.76 2.66 10.33
C HIS A 143 12.08 1.93 11.65
N LEU A 144 13.35 1.51 11.81
CA LEU A 144 13.78 0.68 12.94
C LEU A 144 13.60 1.36 14.30
N GLU A 145 13.58 2.69 14.34
CA GLU A 145 13.31 3.46 15.55
C GLU A 145 11.88 3.26 16.07
N GLU A 146 10.92 3.09 15.14
CA GLU A 146 9.50 2.96 15.48
C GLU A 146 9.00 1.52 15.48
N MET A 147 9.49 0.68 14.55
CA MET A 147 9.04 -0.70 14.39
C MET A 147 9.85 -1.70 15.20
N GLY A 148 11.06 -1.32 15.65
CA GLY A 148 11.99 -2.14 16.40
C GLY A 148 13.29 -2.42 15.66
N PRO A 149 14.38 -2.75 16.40
CA PRO A 149 15.75 -2.77 15.88
C PRO A 149 16.07 -3.94 14.95
N THR A 150 15.24 -4.98 14.92
CA THR A 150 15.49 -6.20 14.13
C THR A 150 14.44 -6.40 13.04
N GLU A 151 14.76 -7.19 12.00
CA GLU A 151 13.77 -7.60 11.00
C GLU A 151 12.59 -8.38 11.60
N GLU A 152 12.80 -9.10 12.69
CA GLU A 152 11.73 -9.80 13.40
C GLU A 152 10.78 -8.81 14.06
N ASP A 153 11.31 -7.75 14.67
CA ASP A 153 10.47 -6.69 15.25
C ASP A 153 9.66 -6.00 14.17
N VAL A 154 10.27 -5.71 13.01
CA VAL A 154 9.57 -5.16 11.83
C VAL A 154 8.47 -6.12 11.38
N ALA A 155 8.73 -7.43 11.32
CA ALA A 155 7.71 -8.42 10.97
C ALA A 155 6.53 -8.39 11.96
N TYR A 156 6.80 -8.42 13.26
CA TYR A 156 5.75 -8.32 14.28
C TYR A 156 5.00 -6.98 14.22
N SER A 157 5.70 -5.88 13.94
CA SER A 157 5.08 -4.58 13.73
C SER A 157 4.08 -4.61 12.58
N LEU A 158 4.49 -5.12 11.42
CA LEU A 158 3.63 -5.23 10.23
C LEU A 158 2.45 -6.19 10.45
N CYS A 159 2.64 -7.23 11.26
CA CYS A 159 1.57 -8.17 11.63
C CYS A 159 0.37 -7.50 12.31
N ASN A 160 0.51 -6.30 12.87
CA ASN A 160 -0.60 -5.53 13.41
C ASN A 160 -1.67 -5.17 12.35
N THR A 161 -1.36 -5.30 11.06
CA THR A 161 -2.33 -5.11 9.98
C THR A 161 -2.89 -6.41 9.41
N ILE A 162 -2.63 -7.56 10.04
CA ILE A 162 -3.29 -8.81 9.67
C ILE A 162 -4.73 -8.76 10.19
N PRO A 163 -5.74 -8.85 9.30
CA PRO A 163 -7.14 -8.77 9.72
C PRO A 163 -7.55 -9.98 10.57
N ASN A 164 -8.71 -9.89 11.22
CA ASN A 164 -9.30 -11.01 11.95
C ASN A 164 -10.29 -11.76 11.05
N GLU A 165 -10.31 -13.10 11.15
CA GLU A 165 -11.28 -13.98 10.46
C GLU A 165 -11.39 -13.69 8.95
N ALA A 166 -10.25 -13.39 8.31
CA ALA A 166 -10.19 -12.91 6.94
C ALA A 166 -9.03 -13.55 6.17
N LEU A 167 -8.52 -12.88 5.14
CA LEU A 167 -7.45 -13.36 4.28
C LEU A 167 -6.23 -12.45 4.37
N LEU A 168 -5.04 -13.04 4.58
CA LEU A 168 -3.75 -12.40 4.38
C LEU A 168 -3.13 -12.89 3.07
N ILE A 169 -2.71 -11.97 2.21
CA ILE A 169 -1.92 -12.27 1.01
C ILE A 169 -0.54 -11.63 1.15
N THR A 170 0.52 -12.40 0.87
CA THR A 170 1.89 -11.93 1.02
C THR A 170 2.83 -12.59 0.03
N ALA A 171 3.89 -11.91 -0.38
CA ALA A 171 5.05 -12.48 -1.08
C ALA A 171 6.31 -12.46 -0.19
N GLU A 172 6.13 -12.40 1.14
CA GLU A 172 7.23 -12.42 2.08
C GLU A 172 7.93 -13.79 2.09
N ASP A 173 9.23 -13.78 1.88
CA ASP A 173 10.08 -14.96 1.73
C ASP A 173 11.07 -15.18 2.88
N GLN A 174 11.39 -14.15 3.67
CA GLN A 174 12.39 -14.23 4.73
C GLN A 174 11.79 -14.54 6.11
N LYS A 175 10.62 -13.98 6.41
CA LYS A 175 9.92 -14.13 7.69
C LYS A 175 8.47 -14.65 7.55
N PRO A 176 8.19 -15.59 6.63
CA PRO A 176 6.83 -16.05 6.39
C PRO A 176 6.21 -16.73 7.60
N ASP A 177 7.02 -17.36 8.46
CA ASP A 177 6.53 -18.12 9.61
C ASP A 177 5.96 -17.20 10.70
N ILE A 178 6.51 -15.99 10.87
CA ILE A 178 5.97 -14.98 11.80
C ILE A 178 4.59 -14.54 11.32
N LEU A 179 4.46 -14.21 10.04
CA LEU A 179 3.18 -13.79 9.44
C LEU A 179 2.12 -14.90 9.58
N LYS A 180 2.48 -16.16 9.27
CA LYS A 180 1.60 -17.32 9.41
C LYS A 180 1.16 -17.56 10.85
N ALA A 181 2.09 -17.43 11.80
CA ALA A 181 1.79 -17.62 13.22
C ALA A 181 0.78 -16.59 13.73
N VAL A 182 0.97 -15.31 13.38
CA VAL A 182 0.04 -14.23 13.79
C VAL A 182 -1.29 -14.35 13.03
N ALA A 183 -1.28 -14.67 11.75
CA ALA A 183 -2.51 -14.88 10.98
C ALA A 183 -3.36 -16.02 11.60
N LYS A 184 -2.71 -17.10 12.06
CA LYS A 184 -3.39 -18.19 12.77
C LYS A 184 -4.02 -17.72 14.09
N GLN A 185 -3.34 -16.84 14.83
CA GLN A 185 -3.91 -16.24 16.05
C GLN A 185 -5.16 -15.41 15.78
N ASN A 186 -5.16 -14.72 14.62
CA ASN A 186 -6.28 -13.91 14.15
C ASN A 186 -7.35 -14.72 13.42
N ASN A 187 -7.27 -16.05 13.38
CA ASN A 187 -8.14 -16.95 12.60
C ASN A 187 -8.20 -16.58 11.10
N SER A 188 -7.12 -16.04 10.57
CA SER A 188 -7.02 -15.62 9.17
C SER A 188 -6.27 -16.64 8.32
N GLN A 189 -6.74 -16.84 7.09
CA GLN A 189 -6.07 -17.69 6.11
C GLN A 189 -4.88 -16.94 5.50
N VAL A 190 -3.85 -17.67 5.08
CA VAL A 190 -2.67 -17.07 4.43
C VAL A 190 -2.51 -17.63 3.02
N VAL A 191 -2.36 -16.75 2.05
CA VAL A 191 -1.93 -17.06 0.69
C VAL A 191 -0.54 -16.47 0.49
N CYS A 192 0.43 -17.34 0.17
CA CYS A 192 1.77 -16.92 -0.21
C CYS A 192 1.82 -16.80 -1.73
N SER A 193 1.93 -15.60 -2.22
CA SER A 193 2.06 -15.32 -3.66
C SER A 193 3.40 -15.80 -4.19
N ASP A 194 3.37 -16.46 -5.35
CA ASP A 194 4.58 -16.95 -6.02
C ASP A 194 5.03 -15.96 -7.11
N PRO A 195 6.14 -15.24 -6.92
CA PRO A 195 6.67 -14.32 -7.93
C PRO A 195 7.06 -15.03 -9.25
N THR A 196 7.35 -16.34 -9.21
CA THR A 196 7.73 -17.10 -10.42
C THR A 196 6.55 -17.37 -11.33
N SER A 197 5.31 -17.25 -10.80
CA SER A 197 4.09 -17.34 -11.60
C SER A 197 3.94 -16.19 -12.62
N VAL A 198 4.70 -15.11 -12.44
CA VAL A 198 4.69 -13.94 -13.34
C VAL A 198 5.87 -14.04 -14.31
N SER A 199 5.56 -14.20 -15.59
CA SER A 199 6.56 -14.33 -16.64
C SER A 199 7.27 -13.01 -16.95
N GLN A 200 8.47 -13.09 -17.55
CA GLN A 200 9.19 -11.90 -18.00
C GLN A 200 8.40 -11.11 -19.05
N LYS A 201 7.67 -11.80 -19.92
CA LYS A 201 6.83 -11.15 -20.93
C LYS A 201 5.74 -10.28 -20.32
N GLU A 202 5.11 -10.75 -19.23
CA GLU A 202 4.11 -9.97 -18.51
C GLU A 202 4.72 -8.73 -17.83
N ILE A 203 5.94 -8.85 -17.29
CA ILE A 203 6.67 -7.72 -16.70
C ILE A 203 7.10 -6.70 -17.76
N ASP A 204 7.52 -7.14 -18.94
CA ASP A 204 7.99 -6.26 -20.01
C ASP A 204 6.87 -5.39 -20.62
N LEU A 205 5.61 -5.72 -20.36
CA LEU A 205 4.45 -4.92 -20.79
C LEU A 205 4.22 -3.68 -19.89
N PHE A 206 4.86 -3.60 -18.72
CA PHE A 206 4.78 -2.38 -17.90
C PHE A 206 5.63 -1.26 -18.51
N THR A 207 5.11 -0.03 -18.47
CA THR A 207 5.82 1.17 -18.96
C THR A 207 6.91 1.66 -17.99
N TYR A 208 7.07 1.00 -16.86
CA TYR A 208 8.05 1.26 -15.80
C TYR A 208 8.56 -0.07 -15.23
N ILE A 209 9.58 -0.02 -14.38
CA ILE A 209 10.12 -1.24 -13.79
C ILE A 209 9.25 -1.63 -12.59
N GLU A 210 8.53 -2.76 -12.73
CA GLU A 210 7.71 -3.33 -11.68
C GLU A 210 8.32 -4.66 -11.21
N HIS A 211 8.10 -4.99 -9.94
CA HIS A 211 8.59 -6.21 -9.32
C HIS A 211 7.57 -7.35 -9.47
N ARG A 212 8.05 -8.55 -9.84
CA ARG A 212 7.20 -9.74 -9.98
C ARG A 212 6.39 -10.03 -8.72
N SER A 213 6.99 -9.84 -7.54
CA SER A 213 6.31 -10.04 -6.26
C SER A 213 5.08 -9.14 -6.10
N ASN A 214 5.17 -7.87 -6.51
CA ASN A 214 4.05 -6.94 -6.44
C ASN A 214 2.92 -7.35 -7.38
N VAL A 215 3.29 -7.80 -8.61
CA VAL A 215 2.31 -8.25 -9.61
C VAL A 215 1.65 -9.56 -9.17
N ALA A 216 2.41 -10.52 -8.62
CA ALA A 216 1.87 -11.78 -8.10
C ALA A 216 0.85 -11.54 -6.98
N ILE A 217 1.21 -10.71 -5.98
CA ILE A 217 0.27 -10.30 -4.92
C ILE A 217 -1.00 -9.69 -5.50
N ALA A 218 -0.84 -8.75 -6.45
CA ALA A 218 -1.98 -8.07 -7.02
C ALA A 218 -2.90 -9.00 -7.82
N ILE A 219 -2.34 -9.98 -8.52
CA ILE A 219 -3.09 -11.04 -9.20
C ILE A 219 -3.89 -11.85 -8.18
N ASP A 220 -3.23 -12.38 -7.14
CA ASP A 220 -3.88 -13.21 -6.13
C ASP A 220 -5.02 -12.45 -5.42
N VAL A 221 -4.83 -11.16 -5.13
CA VAL A 221 -5.91 -10.31 -4.57
C VAL A 221 -7.08 -10.19 -5.54
N CYS A 222 -6.82 -9.96 -6.83
CA CYS A 222 -7.87 -9.85 -7.85
C CYS A 222 -8.62 -11.18 -8.05
N GLU A 223 -7.91 -12.30 -8.08
CA GLU A 223 -8.51 -13.64 -8.19
C GLU A 223 -9.39 -13.97 -6.98
N LYS A 224 -8.96 -13.60 -5.76
CA LYS A 224 -9.78 -13.73 -4.54
C LYS A 224 -11.00 -12.83 -4.55
N ALA A 225 -10.97 -11.73 -5.29
CA ALA A 225 -12.11 -10.85 -5.54
C ALA A 225 -12.99 -11.31 -6.72
N GLY A 226 -12.69 -12.45 -7.36
CA GLY A 226 -13.45 -13.01 -8.45
C GLY A 226 -13.09 -12.48 -9.85
N ILE A 227 -11.97 -11.78 -9.99
CA ILE A 227 -11.47 -11.29 -11.28
C ILE A 227 -10.42 -12.25 -11.82
N ASP A 228 -10.59 -12.73 -13.04
CA ASP A 228 -9.63 -13.62 -13.67
C ASP A 228 -8.26 -12.94 -13.90
N ARG A 229 -7.20 -13.77 -13.91
CA ARG A 229 -5.82 -13.34 -14.04
C ARG A 229 -5.57 -12.42 -15.24
N GLN A 230 -6.11 -12.77 -16.41
CA GLN A 230 -5.82 -12.01 -17.62
C GLN A 230 -6.48 -10.62 -17.60
N THR A 231 -7.71 -10.53 -17.12
CA THR A 231 -8.42 -9.26 -16.92
C THR A 231 -7.67 -8.41 -15.89
N ALA A 232 -7.23 -8.99 -14.78
CA ALA A 232 -6.45 -8.28 -13.77
C ALA A 232 -5.15 -7.71 -14.36
N LEU A 233 -4.38 -8.51 -15.09
CA LEU A 233 -3.13 -8.08 -15.76
C LEU A 233 -3.38 -6.96 -16.78
N ASN A 234 -4.43 -7.07 -17.57
CA ASN A 234 -4.79 -6.02 -18.54
C ASN A 234 -5.04 -4.67 -17.85
N GLY A 235 -5.66 -4.69 -16.69
CA GLY A 235 -5.82 -3.48 -15.86
C GLY A 235 -4.51 -2.98 -15.29
N MET A 236 -3.68 -3.89 -14.77
CA MET A 236 -2.38 -3.55 -14.17
C MET A 236 -1.43 -2.90 -15.19
N HIS A 237 -1.38 -3.36 -16.43
CA HIS A 237 -0.54 -2.76 -17.48
C HIS A 237 -0.94 -1.33 -17.87
N LYS A 238 -2.17 -0.88 -17.55
CA LYS A 238 -2.66 0.48 -17.78
C LYS A 238 -2.34 1.44 -16.62
N VAL A 239 -1.75 0.93 -15.53
CA VAL A 239 -1.47 1.74 -14.32
C VAL A 239 -0.46 2.82 -14.62
N LYS A 240 -0.77 4.04 -14.20
CA LYS A 240 0.22 5.11 -14.08
C LYS A 240 1.07 4.84 -12.84
N PRO A 241 2.40 4.77 -12.98
CA PRO A 241 3.28 4.56 -11.84
C PRO A 241 3.16 5.68 -10.81
N ASP A 242 3.49 5.39 -9.56
CA ASP A 242 3.65 6.43 -8.56
C ASP A 242 4.82 7.37 -8.94
N VAL A 243 4.81 8.60 -8.44
CA VAL A 243 5.84 9.61 -8.76
C VAL A 243 7.25 9.13 -8.39
N GLY A 244 7.35 8.27 -7.37
CA GLY A 244 8.61 7.66 -6.95
C GLY A 244 8.96 6.34 -7.65
N ALA A 245 8.15 5.85 -8.60
CA ALA A 245 8.43 4.58 -9.27
C ALA A 245 9.72 4.63 -10.08
N LEU A 246 10.35 3.46 -10.20
CA LEU A 246 11.57 3.30 -10.98
C LEU A 246 11.23 3.39 -12.49
N VAL A 247 11.47 4.55 -13.06
CA VAL A 247 11.25 4.82 -14.48
C VAL A 247 12.59 5.10 -15.16
N VAL A 248 12.75 4.57 -16.36
CA VAL A 248 13.92 4.81 -17.21
C VAL A 248 13.48 5.60 -18.43
N TRP A 249 14.10 6.73 -18.66
CA TRP A 249 13.86 7.55 -19.86
C TRP A 249 15.08 7.53 -20.76
N ASP A 250 14.84 7.46 -22.07
CA ASP A 250 15.86 7.73 -23.07
C ASP A 250 15.90 9.23 -23.35
N LEU A 251 17.00 9.87 -23.00
CA LEU A 251 17.22 11.28 -23.22
C LEU A 251 18.17 11.45 -24.39
N MET A 252 17.75 12.18 -25.42
CA MET A 252 18.62 12.59 -26.51
C MET A 252 19.26 13.95 -26.19
N ILE A 253 20.57 13.97 -25.99
CA ILE A 253 21.32 15.18 -25.74
C ILE A 253 22.35 15.34 -26.87
N LYS A 254 22.17 16.35 -27.70
CA LYS A 254 22.90 16.51 -28.96
C LYS A 254 22.68 15.26 -29.83
N GLU A 255 23.73 14.53 -30.21
CA GLU A 255 23.65 13.33 -31.05
C GLU A 255 23.80 12.01 -30.25
N SER A 256 23.74 12.09 -28.94
CA SER A 256 23.94 10.91 -28.06
C SER A 256 22.69 10.63 -27.26
N THR A 257 22.34 9.34 -27.13
CA THR A 257 21.25 8.86 -26.29
C THR A 257 21.78 8.48 -24.92
N TYR A 258 21.15 8.98 -23.88
CA TYR A 258 21.44 8.70 -22.49
C TYR A 258 20.23 8.07 -21.82
N LYS A 259 20.45 7.10 -20.93
CA LYS A 259 19.39 6.57 -20.07
C LYS A 259 19.38 7.34 -18.74
N PHE A 260 18.26 7.98 -18.45
CA PHE A 260 18.04 8.62 -17.16
C PHE A 260 17.18 7.70 -16.30
N VAL A 261 17.69 7.30 -15.15
CA VAL A 261 17.03 6.39 -14.22
C VAL A 261 16.60 7.17 -12.98
N ASN A 262 15.30 7.17 -12.69
CA ASN A 262 14.77 7.74 -11.47
C ASN A 262 14.73 6.69 -10.37
N GLY A 263 15.74 6.66 -9.52
CA GLY A 263 15.84 5.77 -8.36
C GLY A 263 15.47 6.44 -7.02
N MET A 264 14.77 7.57 -7.03
CA MET A 264 14.56 8.41 -5.83
C MET A 264 13.71 7.75 -4.74
N ALA A 265 13.00 6.67 -5.04
CA ALA A 265 12.26 5.90 -4.04
C ALA A 265 13.15 5.00 -3.17
N ALA A 266 14.37 4.69 -3.62
CA ALA A 266 15.34 3.95 -2.81
C ALA A 266 15.93 4.90 -1.76
N ASN A 267 15.78 4.53 -0.51
CA ASN A 267 16.26 5.29 0.64
C ASN A 267 17.16 4.47 1.58
N ASP A 268 17.60 3.30 1.11
CA ASP A 268 18.49 2.40 1.82
C ASP A 268 19.50 1.73 0.85
N PRO A 269 20.65 1.24 1.34
CA PRO A 269 21.69 0.65 0.50
C PRO A 269 21.23 -0.58 -0.29
N VAL A 270 20.38 -1.43 0.30
CA VAL A 270 19.92 -2.69 -0.30
C VAL A 270 19.01 -2.39 -1.49
N SER A 271 18.03 -1.48 -1.30
CA SER A 271 17.15 -1.02 -2.39
C SER A 271 17.94 -0.33 -3.50
N THR A 272 18.93 0.49 -3.16
CA THR A 272 19.78 1.18 -4.13
C THR A 272 20.59 0.18 -4.95
N LEU A 273 21.19 -0.82 -4.31
CA LEU A 273 21.93 -1.89 -4.98
C LEU A 273 20.99 -2.75 -5.86
N GLY A 274 19.78 -3.02 -5.38
CA GLY A 274 18.76 -3.73 -6.16
C GLY A 274 18.40 -3.00 -7.46
N ILE A 275 18.22 -1.68 -7.39
CA ILE A 275 17.98 -0.84 -8.58
C ILE A 275 19.19 -0.90 -9.51
N TRP A 276 20.41 -0.73 -8.98
CA TRP A 276 21.63 -0.79 -9.76
C TRP A 276 21.76 -2.11 -10.53
N ASN A 277 21.58 -3.24 -9.87
CA ASN A 277 21.63 -4.56 -10.48
C ASN A 277 20.56 -4.72 -11.55
N SER A 278 19.32 -4.35 -11.25
CA SER A 278 18.18 -4.45 -12.20
C SER A 278 18.42 -3.62 -13.48
N ILE A 279 18.97 -2.43 -13.34
CA ILE A 279 19.31 -1.57 -14.49
C ILE A 279 20.49 -2.14 -15.28
N ASN A 280 21.52 -2.65 -14.58
CA ASN A 280 22.67 -3.28 -15.22
C ASN A 280 22.26 -4.50 -16.03
N ASP A 281 21.42 -5.36 -15.45
CA ASP A 281 20.97 -6.60 -16.10
C ASP A 281 20.09 -6.30 -17.33
N ARG A 282 19.28 -5.24 -17.27
CA ARG A 282 18.33 -4.91 -18.34
C ARG A 282 18.94 -4.10 -19.48
N TYR A 283 19.86 -3.18 -19.17
CA TYR A 283 20.38 -2.21 -20.13
C TYR A 283 21.89 -2.26 -20.33
N GLY A 284 22.62 -2.94 -19.47
CA GLY A 284 24.08 -2.88 -19.39
C GLY A 284 24.56 -1.49 -18.92
N LEU A 285 25.35 -1.43 -17.87
CA LEU A 285 25.95 -0.16 -17.46
C LEU A 285 27.11 0.18 -18.38
N GLY A 286 27.00 1.29 -19.07
CA GLY A 286 28.06 1.80 -19.92
C GLY A 286 29.32 2.21 -19.13
N LYS A 287 30.46 2.34 -19.81
CA LYS A 287 31.73 2.77 -19.21
C LYS A 287 31.66 4.18 -18.56
N LYS A 288 30.62 4.96 -18.85
CA LYS A 288 30.39 6.29 -18.28
C LYS A 288 29.01 6.32 -17.63
N THR A 289 28.94 5.93 -16.37
CA THR A 289 27.75 6.05 -15.54
C THR A 289 27.97 7.19 -14.56
N CYS A 290 27.00 8.13 -14.48
CA CYS A 290 26.98 9.19 -13.50
C CYS A 290 25.88 8.91 -12.50
N ILE A 291 26.19 8.93 -11.20
CA ILE A 291 25.23 8.80 -10.13
C ILE A 291 25.01 10.18 -9.51
N PHE A 292 23.76 10.63 -9.52
CA PHE A 292 23.34 11.82 -8.79
C PHE A 292 22.69 11.41 -7.48
N PHE A 293 23.37 11.69 -6.37
CA PHE A 293 22.89 11.33 -5.03
C PHE A 293 22.39 12.57 -4.30
N ASN A 294 21.17 12.51 -3.78
CA ASN A 294 20.61 13.55 -2.92
C ASN A 294 20.26 12.93 -1.56
N SER A 295 20.99 13.32 -0.52
CA SER A 295 20.70 12.89 0.85
C SER A 295 19.77 13.87 1.55
N ARG A 296 18.89 13.34 2.38
CA ARG A 296 18.04 14.12 3.29
C ARG A 296 18.64 14.08 4.69
N GLU A 297 18.48 15.16 5.46
CA GLU A 297 18.99 15.24 6.84
C GLU A 297 18.19 14.36 7.82
N ASP A 298 16.97 13.97 7.44
CA ASP A 298 16.05 13.21 8.29
C ASP A 298 16.06 11.69 8.00
N ARG A 299 17.08 11.22 7.23
CA ARG A 299 17.23 9.78 6.89
C ARG A 299 18.69 9.42 6.63
#